data_39023f79ab3da32fc04f5cca970b6ba8
#
_entry.id   39023f79ab3da32fc04f5cca970b6ba8
#
_cell.length_a   1.000
_cell.length_b   1.000
_cell.length_c   1.000
_cell.angle_alpha   90.00
_cell.angle_beta   90.00
_cell.angle_gamma   90.00
#
_symmetry.space_group_name_H-M   'P 1'
#
loop_
_entity.id
_entity.type
_entity.pdbx_description
1 polymer ?
#
loop_
_entity_poly.entity_id
_entity_poly.type
_entity_poly.pdbx_seq_one_letter_code
_entity_poly.pdbx_strand_id
1 'polypeptide(L)'
;MRNAIRKGVEKMNFGMDKFMPDTLVLAAALTIVTFFVGLFAADQTPWQMVLHWGEGFWGLLSFSMQMFLAIAAGYVAASSPPGRALLRRVARAPKTPLGAILFSCYFLAIVSWFNWAMGTIIAAFLAREIAANHEKLDFKLLIAVGYCVSLCIGILGPSTPEFLLSADPTSYMAEYLSEPVPLFDTMFDPGLVASEILVFFIAIPFLCWLIHPPKDQVPTVDQAIRDRFRAQDEAVDELRKNRKPKKEMTFAERCD
;
A
#
# COMPACT_ATOMS: atom_id res chain seq x y z
N MET A 1 9.80 -23.48 18.18
CA MET A 1 10.21 -22.42 17.24
C MET A 1 9.06 -21.46 16.93
N ARG A 2 7.91 -21.91 16.47
CA ARG A 2 6.71 -21.12 16.12
C ARG A 2 6.21 -20.20 17.26
N ASN A 3 6.11 -20.70 18.50
CA ASN A 3 5.69 -19.90 19.66
C ASN A 3 6.70 -18.82 20.07
N ALA A 4 8.00 -19.05 19.84
CA ALA A 4 9.03 -18.05 20.13
C ALA A 4 8.98 -16.90 19.12
N ILE A 5 8.80 -17.22 17.84
CA ILE A 5 8.65 -16.21 16.76
C ILE A 5 7.41 -15.35 17.04
N ARG A 6 6.27 -15.98 17.37
CA ARG A 6 5.03 -15.28 17.67
C ARG A 6 5.17 -14.32 18.88
N LYS A 7 5.79 -14.76 19.97
CA LYS A 7 6.08 -13.90 21.13
C LYS A 7 7.02 -12.74 20.77
N GLY A 8 7.99 -12.97 19.89
CA GLY A 8 8.87 -11.93 19.37
C GLY A 8 8.10 -10.86 18.59
N VAL A 9 7.20 -11.28 17.70
CA VAL A 9 6.33 -10.38 16.93
C VAL A 9 5.37 -9.59 17.84
N GLU A 10 4.76 -10.24 18.84
CA GLU A 10 3.88 -9.56 19.79
C GLU A 10 4.62 -8.49 20.61
N LYS A 11 5.86 -8.78 21.04
CA LYS A 11 6.71 -7.81 21.75
C LYS A 11 7.14 -6.65 20.85
N MET A 12 7.46 -6.92 19.61
CA MET A 12 7.83 -5.91 18.63
C MET A 12 6.63 -4.98 18.32
N ASN A 13 5.44 -5.56 18.10
CA ASN A 13 4.21 -4.78 17.87
C ASN A 13 3.90 -3.87 19.06
N PHE A 14 4.00 -4.37 20.29
CA PHE A 14 3.80 -3.55 21.49
C PHE A 14 4.80 -2.37 21.57
N GLY A 15 6.05 -2.61 21.20
CA GLY A 15 7.08 -1.56 21.14
C GLY A 15 6.75 -0.51 20.07
N MET A 16 6.35 -0.95 18.89
CA MET A 16 5.99 -0.06 17.79
C MET A 16 4.75 0.80 18.12
N ASP A 17 3.68 0.17 18.62
CA ASP A 17 2.46 0.89 19.02
C ASP A 17 2.71 1.97 20.08
N LYS A 18 3.73 1.78 20.92
CA LYS A 18 4.06 2.72 22.02
C LYS A 18 5.01 3.84 21.61
N PHE A 19 5.95 3.57 20.71
CA PHE A 19 7.08 4.46 20.41
C PHE A 19 7.04 5.06 19.01
N MET A 20 6.18 4.57 18.11
CA MET A 20 6.15 5.07 16.73
C MET A 20 5.30 6.34 16.64
N PRO A 21 5.89 7.49 16.38
CA PRO A 21 5.14 8.74 16.23
C PRO A 21 4.37 8.75 14.90
N ASP A 22 3.42 9.66 14.79
CA ASP A 22 2.69 9.91 13.55
C ASP A 22 3.64 10.25 12.39
N THR A 23 3.28 9.86 11.18
CA THR A 23 4.09 10.04 9.97
C THR A 23 4.46 11.51 9.74
N LEU A 24 3.56 12.45 10.06
CA LEU A 24 3.83 13.89 9.96
C LEU A 24 4.93 14.32 10.93
N VAL A 25 4.90 13.78 12.16
CA VAL A 25 5.93 14.07 13.19
C VAL A 25 7.29 13.53 12.74
N LEU A 26 7.32 12.33 12.13
CA LEU A 26 8.56 11.77 11.56
C LEU A 26 9.10 12.63 10.43
N ALA A 27 8.25 13.08 9.51
CA ALA A 27 8.64 13.95 8.41
C ALA A 27 9.20 15.29 8.92
N ALA A 28 8.55 15.91 9.91
CA ALA A 28 9.02 17.12 10.54
C ALA A 28 10.36 16.93 11.26
N ALA A 29 10.50 15.83 12.02
CA ALA A 29 11.75 15.49 12.68
C ALA A 29 12.89 15.27 11.68
N LEU A 30 12.64 14.56 10.58
CA LEU A 30 13.61 14.34 9.51
C LEU A 30 14.03 15.65 8.86
N THR A 31 13.11 16.57 8.60
CA THR A 31 13.40 17.91 8.08
C THR A 31 14.33 18.68 9.01
N ILE A 32 14.07 18.65 10.32
CA ILE A 32 14.92 19.30 11.33
C ILE A 32 16.32 18.66 11.35
N VAL A 33 16.41 17.34 11.35
CA VAL A 33 17.69 16.61 11.32
C VAL A 33 18.48 16.98 10.07
N THR A 34 17.84 16.95 8.89
CA THR A 34 18.49 17.32 7.61
C THR A 34 18.98 18.75 7.62
N PHE A 35 18.22 19.68 8.20
CA PHE A 35 18.63 21.07 8.36
C PHE A 35 19.93 21.18 9.16
N PHE A 36 20.03 20.52 10.32
CA PHE A 36 21.26 20.54 11.13
C PHE A 36 22.43 19.81 10.46
N VAL A 37 22.17 18.71 9.76
CA VAL A 37 23.21 18.01 8.99
C VAL A 37 23.76 18.94 7.89
N GLY A 38 22.91 19.66 7.18
CA GLY A 38 23.33 20.65 6.18
C GLY A 38 24.20 21.76 6.77
N LEU A 39 23.84 22.27 7.97
CA LEU A 39 24.65 23.31 8.65
C LEU A 39 26.02 22.80 9.08
N PHE A 40 26.10 21.59 9.65
CA PHE A 40 27.34 21.13 10.31
C PHE A 40 28.23 20.24 9.44
N ALA A 41 27.61 19.48 8.51
CA ALA A 41 28.34 18.51 7.67
C ALA A 41 28.58 19.02 6.23
N ALA A 42 27.73 19.92 5.73
CA ALA A 42 27.86 20.50 4.40
C ALA A 42 28.26 22.01 4.41
N ASP A 43 28.61 22.54 5.58
CA ASP A 43 29.05 23.95 5.78
C ASP A 43 28.10 25.00 5.18
N GLN A 44 26.80 24.69 5.15
CA GLN A 44 25.77 25.58 4.62
C GLN A 44 25.37 26.63 5.66
N THR A 45 25.05 27.84 5.20
CA THR A 45 24.45 28.85 6.07
C THR A 45 22.98 28.58 6.35
N PRO A 46 22.41 29.04 7.48
CA PRO A 46 20.99 28.88 7.76
C PRO A 46 20.07 29.40 6.64
N TRP A 47 20.46 30.48 5.99
CA TRP A 47 19.71 31.06 4.88
C TRP A 47 19.76 30.20 3.62
N GLN A 48 20.90 29.63 3.29
CA GLN A 48 21.03 28.67 2.19
C GLN A 48 20.15 27.42 2.43
N MET A 49 20.13 26.92 3.66
CA MET A 49 19.26 25.78 3.99
C MET A 49 17.78 26.09 3.79
N VAL A 50 17.32 27.30 4.11
CA VAL A 50 15.94 27.74 3.84
C VAL A 50 15.66 27.83 2.33
N LEU A 51 16.61 28.35 1.55
CA LEU A 51 16.47 28.41 0.09
C LEU A 51 16.40 27.02 -0.53
N HIS A 52 17.32 26.12 -0.17
CA HIS A 52 17.32 24.75 -0.65
C HIS A 52 16.03 23.99 -0.28
N TRP A 53 15.50 24.23 0.93
CA TRP A 53 14.23 23.65 1.32
C TRP A 53 13.07 24.17 0.44
N GLY A 54 13.05 25.48 0.18
CA GLY A 54 12.03 26.09 -0.68
C GLY A 54 12.08 25.59 -2.12
N GLU A 55 13.28 25.53 -2.72
CA GLU A 55 13.48 25.01 -4.08
C GLU A 55 13.10 23.55 -4.18
N GLY A 56 13.56 22.71 -3.24
CA GLY A 56 13.21 21.29 -3.20
C GLY A 56 11.71 21.04 -3.02
N PHE A 57 11.04 21.83 -2.17
CA PHE A 57 9.59 21.73 -1.97
C PHE A 57 8.81 21.96 -3.27
N TRP A 58 9.14 23.04 -4.00
CA TRP A 58 8.46 23.35 -5.26
C TRP A 58 8.90 22.44 -6.41
N GLY A 59 10.15 21.99 -6.39
CA GLY A 59 10.65 21.01 -7.37
C GLY A 59 9.90 19.66 -7.34
N LEU A 60 9.39 19.28 -6.16
CA LEU A 60 8.60 18.04 -5.99
C LEU A 60 7.11 18.18 -6.34
N LEU A 61 6.62 19.38 -6.69
CA LEU A 61 5.18 19.60 -6.93
C LEU A 61 4.63 18.74 -8.07
N SER A 62 5.35 18.64 -9.18
CA SER A 62 4.94 17.82 -10.34
C SER A 62 4.84 16.35 -9.96
N PHE A 63 5.85 15.82 -9.26
CA PHE A 63 5.86 14.46 -8.76
C PHE A 63 4.70 14.19 -7.78
N SER A 64 4.49 15.11 -6.83
CA SER A 64 3.40 14.99 -5.84
C SER A 64 2.03 14.94 -6.52
N MET A 65 1.83 15.73 -7.57
CA MET A 65 0.58 15.73 -8.36
C MET A 65 0.38 14.42 -9.12
N GLN A 66 1.45 13.85 -9.71
CA GLN A 66 1.39 12.54 -10.36
C GLN A 66 1.00 11.44 -9.36
N MET A 67 1.59 11.45 -8.17
CA MET A 67 1.26 10.49 -7.11
C MET A 67 -0.17 10.65 -6.62
N PHE A 68 -0.62 11.90 -6.42
CA PHE A 68 -2.01 12.17 -6.06
C PHE A 68 -3.01 11.61 -7.10
N LEU A 69 -2.76 11.86 -8.39
CA LEU A 69 -3.61 11.35 -9.46
C LEU A 69 -3.60 9.82 -9.54
N ALA A 70 -2.45 9.19 -9.36
CA ALA A 70 -2.33 7.72 -9.35
C ALA A 70 -3.15 7.10 -8.21
N ILE A 71 -3.05 7.66 -7.00
CA ILE A 71 -3.82 7.22 -5.83
C ILE A 71 -5.31 7.46 -6.04
N ALA A 72 -5.70 8.64 -6.50
CA ALA A 72 -7.10 8.99 -6.74
C ALA A 72 -7.73 8.07 -7.80
N ALA A 73 -7.04 7.83 -8.91
CA ALA A 73 -7.50 6.92 -9.97
C ALA A 73 -7.63 5.48 -9.45
N GLY A 74 -6.66 5.01 -8.68
CA GLY A 74 -6.70 3.68 -8.04
C GLY A 74 -7.89 3.55 -7.08
N TYR A 75 -8.15 4.57 -6.28
CA TYR A 75 -9.29 4.60 -5.36
C TYR A 75 -10.63 4.57 -6.12
N VAL A 76 -10.78 5.41 -7.15
CA VAL A 76 -11.99 5.43 -7.98
C VAL A 76 -12.21 4.07 -8.65
N ALA A 77 -11.17 3.47 -9.22
CA ALA A 77 -11.25 2.14 -9.85
C ALA A 77 -11.72 1.08 -8.85
N ALA A 78 -11.09 0.99 -7.67
CA ALA A 78 -11.40 0.00 -6.64
C ALA A 78 -12.77 0.23 -5.98
N SER A 79 -13.18 1.48 -5.78
CA SER A 79 -14.46 1.85 -5.15
C SER A 79 -15.63 1.84 -6.12
N SER A 80 -15.37 1.79 -7.43
CA SER A 80 -16.40 1.74 -8.47
C SER A 80 -17.30 0.49 -8.34
N PRO A 81 -18.54 0.54 -8.85
CA PRO A 81 -19.44 -0.63 -8.84
C PRO A 81 -18.83 -1.91 -9.41
N PRO A 82 -18.20 -1.89 -10.60
CA PRO A 82 -17.57 -3.09 -11.15
C PRO A 82 -16.34 -3.51 -10.34
N GLY A 83 -15.53 -2.56 -9.84
CA GLY A 83 -14.37 -2.85 -8.99
C GLY A 83 -14.76 -3.58 -7.71
N ARG A 84 -15.75 -3.08 -6.97
CA ARG A 84 -16.29 -3.75 -5.77
C ARG A 84 -16.89 -5.11 -6.08
N ALA A 85 -17.64 -5.27 -7.17
CA ALA A 85 -18.20 -6.55 -7.56
C ALA A 85 -17.11 -7.57 -7.87
N LEU A 86 -16.04 -7.15 -8.53
CA LEU A 86 -14.86 -7.98 -8.78
C LEU A 86 -14.17 -8.38 -7.46
N LEU A 87 -13.92 -7.42 -6.57
CA LEU A 87 -13.26 -7.68 -5.28
C LEU A 87 -14.08 -8.60 -4.39
N ARG A 88 -15.41 -8.44 -4.33
CA ARG A 88 -16.31 -9.36 -3.64
C ARG A 88 -16.23 -10.79 -4.21
N ARG A 89 -16.14 -10.94 -5.52
CA ARG A 89 -16.00 -12.26 -6.16
C ARG A 89 -14.62 -12.87 -5.82
N VAL A 90 -13.57 -12.09 -5.91
CA VAL A 90 -12.20 -12.50 -5.59
C VAL A 90 -12.05 -12.88 -4.12
N ALA A 91 -12.62 -12.10 -3.20
CA ALA A 91 -12.60 -12.36 -1.76
C ALA A 91 -13.32 -13.65 -1.33
N ARG A 92 -14.21 -14.17 -2.16
CA ARG A 92 -14.91 -15.46 -1.91
C ARG A 92 -14.15 -16.68 -2.41
N ALA A 93 -13.04 -16.50 -3.14
CA ALA A 93 -12.26 -17.61 -3.67
C ALA A 93 -11.61 -18.48 -2.58
N PRO A 94 -10.96 -17.92 -1.54
CA PRO A 94 -10.35 -18.72 -0.48
C PRO A 94 -11.41 -19.30 0.46
N LYS A 95 -11.25 -20.59 0.80
CA LYS A 95 -12.22 -21.32 1.66
C LYS A 95 -11.74 -21.49 3.10
N THR A 96 -10.48 -21.20 3.39
CA THR A 96 -9.88 -21.38 4.71
C THR A 96 -9.20 -20.10 5.17
N PRO A 97 -9.10 -19.85 6.49
CA PRO A 97 -8.42 -18.65 7.03
C PRO A 97 -6.98 -18.49 6.53
N LEU A 98 -6.18 -19.56 6.57
CA LEU A 98 -4.83 -19.57 6.03
C LEU A 98 -4.83 -19.36 4.51
N GLY A 99 -5.75 -20.03 3.80
CA GLY A 99 -5.92 -19.86 2.36
C GLY A 99 -6.23 -18.42 1.98
N ALA A 100 -7.02 -17.70 2.79
CA ALA A 100 -7.32 -16.29 2.58
C ALA A 100 -6.07 -15.40 2.67
N ILE A 101 -5.20 -15.67 3.66
CA ILE A 101 -3.95 -14.93 3.82
C ILE A 101 -2.98 -15.21 2.67
N LEU A 102 -2.76 -16.49 2.33
CA LEU A 102 -1.87 -16.87 1.23
C LEU A 102 -2.38 -16.38 -0.13
N PHE A 103 -3.69 -16.48 -0.36
CA PHE A 103 -4.32 -15.94 -1.55
C PHE A 103 -4.10 -14.43 -1.66
N SER A 104 -4.25 -13.70 -0.54
CA SER A 104 -3.98 -12.26 -0.51
C SER A 104 -2.53 -11.93 -0.82
N CYS A 105 -1.55 -12.72 -0.34
CA CYS A 105 -0.15 -12.55 -0.70
C CYS A 105 0.04 -12.56 -2.22
N TYR A 106 -0.42 -13.61 -2.89
CA TYR A 106 -0.20 -13.77 -4.33
C TYR A 106 -1.01 -12.77 -5.16
N PHE A 107 -2.29 -12.58 -4.81
CA PHE A 107 -3.16 -11.66 -5.54
C PHE A 107 -2.65 -10.22 -5.46
N LEU A 108 -2.29 -9.77 -4.26
CA LEU A 108 -1.79 -8.42 -4.05
C LEU A 108 -0.39 -8.24 -4.64
N ALA A 109 0.47 -9.27 -4.63
CA ALA A 109 1.76 -9.23 -5.29
C ALA A 109 1.58 -8.92 -6.78
N ILE A 110 0.70 -9.64 -7.47
CA ILE A 110 0.44 -9.43 -8.89
C ILE A 110 -0.15 -8.04 -9.17
N VAL A 111 -1.17 -7.64 -8.42
CA VAL A 111 -1.85 -6.35 -8.65
C VAL A 111 -0.93 -5.17 -8.35
N SER A 112 -0.18 -5.24 -7.25
CA SER A 112 0.70 -4.15 -6.82
C SER A 112 1.94 -4.02 -7.70
N TRP A 113 2.40 -5.11 -8.30
CA TRP A 113 3.47 -5.06 -9.28
C TRP A 113 3.07 -4.22 -10.50
N PHE A 114 1.84 -4.36 -10.98
CA PHE A 114 1.36 -3.50 -12.08
C PHE A 114 1.17 -2.04 -11.67
N ASN A 115 0.59 -1.81 -10.49
CA ASN A 115 0.39 -0.45 -9.97
C ASN A 115 0.36 -0.47 -8.44
N TRP A 116 1.39 0.11 -7.81
CA TRP A 116 1.58 0.14 -6.38
C TRP A 116 0.46 0.88 -5.65
N ALA A 117 0.00 2.03 -6.18
CA ALA A 117 -1.06 2.82 -5.55
C ALA A 117 -2.40 2.10 -5.58
N MET A 118 -2.75 1.47 -6.70
CA MET A 118 -3.95 0.64 -6.83
C MET A 118 -3.87 -0.59 -5.93
N GLY A 119 -2.71 -1.25 -5.87
CA GLY A 119 -2.48 -2.42 -5.02
C GLY A 119 -2.74 -2.14 -3.54
N THR A 120 -2.24 -1.02 -3.02
CA THR A 120 -2.44 -0.60 -1.62
C THR A 120 -3.92 -0.38 -1.28
N ILE A 121 -4.64 0.26 -2.19
CA ILE A 121 -6.07 0.51 -2.02
C ILE A 121 -6.86 -0.80 -2.11
N ILE A 122 -6.55 -1.63 -3.08
CA ILE A 122 -7.18 -2.95 -3.25
C ILE A 122 -6.89 -3.83 -2.04
N ALA A 123 -5.72 -3.76 -1.43
CA ALA A 123 -5.39 -4.50 -0.20
C ALA A 123 -6.36 -4.19 0.93
N ALA A 124 -6.69 -2.92 1.15
CA ALA A 124 -7.63 -2.50 2.18
C ALA A 124 -9.07 -3.01 1.89
N PHE A 125 -9.54 -2.87 0.65
CA PHE A 125 -10.86 -3.38 0.25
C PHE A 125 -10.93 -4.90 0.29
N LEU A 126 -9.90 -5.60 -0.18
CA LEU A 126 -9.83 -7.06 -0.18
C LEU A 126 -9.82 -7.60 1.26
N ALA A 127 -9.03 -7.02 2.15
CA ALA A 127 -8.99 -7.42 3.56
C ALA A 127 -10.36 -7.28 4.23
N ARG A 128 -11.08 -6.20 3.95
CA ARG A 128 -12.44 -5.96 4.42
C ARG A 128 -13.41 -7.03 3.90
N GLU A 129 -13.41 -7.30 2.60
CA GLU A 129 -14.30 -8.29 1.99
C GLU A 129 -14.00 -9.73 2.47
N ILE A 130 -12.72 -10.07 2.67
CA ILE A 130 -12.31 -11.35 3.25
C ILE A 130 -12.79 -11.46 4.70
N ALA A 131 -12.62 -10.41 5.52
CA ALA A 131 -13.08 -10.39 6.90
C ALA A 131 -14.61 -10.53 7.03
N ALA A 132 -15.37 -9.99 6.07
CA ALA A 132 -16.81 -10.16 6.01
C ALA A 132 -17.23 -11.61 5.72
N ASN A 133 -16.42 -12.36 4.98
CA ASN A 133 -16.72 -13.75 4.58
C ASN A 133 -16.18 -14.81 5.54
N HIS A 134 -15.21 -14.47 6.41
CA HIS A 134 -14.57 -15.39 7.34
C HIS A 134 -14.73 -14.93 8.79
N GLU A 135 -15.45 -15.71 9.61
CA GLU A 135 -15.59 -15.40 11.04
C GLU A 135 -14.28 -15.61 11.80
N LYS A 136 -13.60 -16.73 11.51
CA LYS A 136 -12.30 -17.06 12.09
C LYS A 136 -11.22 -16.67 11.10
N LEU A 137 -10.49 -15.60 11.40
CA LEU A 137 -9.44 -15.05 10.55
C LEU A 137 -8.44 -14.26 11.41
N ASP A 138 -7.17 -14.50 11.23
CA ASP A 138 -6.16 -13.60 11.77
C ASP A 138 -6.12 -12.29 10.95
N PHE A 139 -7.02 -11.38 11.32
CA PHE A 139 -7.21 -10.11 10.60
C PHE A 139 -5.97 -9.22 10.69
N LYS A 140 -5.22 -9.28 11.81
CA LYS A 140 -3.96 -8.52 11.96
C LYS A 140 -2.92 -9.02 10.97
N LEU A 141 -2.77 -10.34 10.84
CA LEU A 141 -1.86 -10.93 9.86
C LEU A 141 -2.29 -10.61 8.44
N LEU A 142 -3.58 -10.65 8.13
CA LEU A 142 -4.11 -10.28 6.80
C LEU A 142 -3.79 -8.83 6.44
N ILE A 143 -3.99 -7.89 7.36
CA ILE A 143 -3.64 -6.47 7.14
C ILE A 143 -2.12 -6.30 6.98
N ALA A 144 -1.32 -6.95 7.83
CA ALA A 144 0.13 -6.88 7.74
C ALA A 144 0.66 -7.38 6.39
N VAL A 145 0.12 -8.49 5.90
CA VAL A 145 0.42 -9.03 4.56
C VAL A 145 0.00 -8.07 3.46
N GLY A 146 -1.24 -7.56 3.55
CA GLY A 146 -1.76 -6.60 2.57
C GLY A 146 -0.86 -5.38 2.44
N TYR A 147 -0.44 -4.83 3.55
CA TYR A 147 0.43 -3.66 3.59
C TYR A 147 1.86 -3.97 3.11
N CYS A 148 2.47 -5.03 3.65
CA CYS A 148 3.82 -5.43 3.32
C CYS A 148 3.98 -5.76 1.83
N VAL A 149 3.10 -6.61 1.29
CA VAL A 149 3.19 -7.03 -0.10
C VAL A 149 2.89 -5.88 -1.05
N SER A 150 1.83 -5.09 -0.77
CA SER A 150 1.45 -3.99 -1.67
C SER A 150 2.50 -2.89 -1.78
N LEU A 151 3.11 -2.52 -0.66
CA LEU A 151 4.15 -1.49 -0.69
C LEU A 151 5.46 -2.03 -1.23
N CYS A 152 5.95 -3.16 -0.70
CA CYS A 152 7.29 -3.61 -1.05
C CYS A 152 7.41 -4.11 -2.50
N ILE A 153 6.44 -4.87 -3.02
CA ILE A 153 6.49 -5.30 -4.44
C ILE A 153 6.13 -4.16 -5.38
N GLY A 154 5.27 -3.23 -4.92
CA GLY A 154 4.87 -2.08 -5.71
C GLY A 154 6.05 -1.17 -6.09
N ILE A 155 7.08 -1.11 -5.26
CA ILE A 155 8.31 -0.33 -5.55
C ILE A 155 9.28 -1.04 -6.50
N LEU A 156 8.94 -2.21 -7.00
CA LEU A 156 9.76 -3.00 -7.93
C LEU A 156 9.07 -3.19 -9.30
N GLY A 157 7.88 -2.62 -9.47
CA GLY A 157 7.08 -2.77 -10.70
C GLY A 157 7.14 -1.57 -11.64
N PRO A 158 6.44 -1.65 -12.79
CA PRO A 158 6.48 -0.62 -13.85
C PRO A 158 5.89 0.74 -13.46
N SER A 159 5.16 0.82 -12.38
CA SER A 159 4.60 2.10 -11.87
C SER A 159 5.42 2.71 -10.74
N THR A 160 6.61 2.17 -10.51
CA THR A 160 7.53 2.60 -9.46
C THR A 160 8.08 4.00 -9.76
N PRO A 161 7.91 4.95 -8.83
CA PRO A 161 8.42 6.30 -9.02
C PRO A 161 9.93 6.34 -9.26
N GLU A 162 10.69 5.53 -8.55
CA GLU A 162 12.16 5.49 -8.59
C GLU A 162 12.67 5.11 -9.98
N PHE A 163 12.08 4.09 -10.61
CA PHE A 163 12.47 3.67 -11.96
C PHE A 163 12.02 4.67 -13.02
N LEU A 164 10.81 5.22 -12.86
CA LEU A 164 10.29 6.24 -13.79
C LEU A 164 11.13 7.52 -13.73
N LEU A 165 11.50 7.99 -12.55
CA LEU A 165 12.33 9.18 -12.37
C LEU A 165 13.76 8.96 -12.87
N SER A 166 14.31 7.77 -12.71
CA SER A 166 15.66 7.43 -13.21
C SER A 166 15.71 7.32 -14.74
N ALA A 167 14.60 6.96 -15.37
CA ALA A 167 14.50 6.84 -16.83
C ALA A 167 14.13 8.17 -17.52
N ASP A 168 13.59 9.14 -16.78
CA ASP A 168 13.17 10.43 -17.33
C ASP A 168 14.32 11.46 -17.28
N PRO A 169 14.85 11.87 -18.46
CA PRO A 169 15.93 12.85 -18.54
C PRO A 169 15.52 14.27 -18.07
N THR A 170 14.22 14.49 -17.87
CA THR A 170 13.68 15.79 -17.38
C THR A 170 13.35 15.79 -15.89
N SER A 171 13.54 14.66 -15.23
CA SER A 171 13.28 14.54 -13.79
C SER A 171 14.35 15.26 -12.96
N TYR A 172 13.99 15.60 -11.71
CA TYR A 172 14.97 16.15 -10.77
C TYR A 172 16.11 15.16 -10.44
N MET A 173 15.93 13.86 -10.71
CA MET A 173 16.98 12.85 -10.54
C MET A 173 18.04 12.91 -11.65
N ALA A 174 17.73 13.50 -12.81
CA ALA A 174 18.66 13.58 -13.92
C ALA A 174 19.95 14.37 -13.59
N GLU A 175 19.88 15.32 -12.63
CA GLU A 175 21.06 16.06 -12.16
C GLU A 175 22.08 15.18 -11.40
N TYR A 176 21.64 14.05 -10.86
CA TYR A 176 22.44 13.13 -10.05
C TYR A 176 22.88 11.89 -10.81
N LEU A 177 22.34 11.67 -12.01
CA LEU A 177 22.65 10.52 -12.86
C LEU A 177 23.54 10.95 -14.03
N SER A 178 24.54 10.14 -14.37
CA SER A 178 25.41 10.39 -15.52
C SER A 178 24.65 10.30 -16.82
N GLU A 179 23.67 9.41 -16.88
CA GLU A 179 22.77 9.15 -18.01
C GLU A 179 21.44 8.54 -17.47
N PRO A 180 20.32 8.78 -18.19
CA PRO A 180 19.05 8.13 -17.85
C PRO A 180 19.16 6.61 -17.88
N VAL A 181 18.63 5.94 -16.87
CA VAL A 181 18.67 4.48 -16.78
C VAL A 181 17.40 3.91 -17.42
N PRO A 182 17.50 3.10 -18.50
CA PRO A 182 16.33 2.52 -19.13
C PRO A 182 15.50 1.67 -18.17
N LEU A 183 14.17 1.72 -18.28
CA LEU A 183 13.27 0.92 -17.44
C LEU A 183 13.53 -0.59 -17.52
N PHE A 184 14.00 -1.07 -18.68
CA PHE A 184 14.32 -2.49 -18.86
C PHE A 184 15.56 -2.93 -18.10
N ASP A 185 16.51 -2.03 -17.88
CA ASP A 185 17.75 -2.32 -17.16
C ASP A 185 17.57 -2.26 -15.63
N THR A 186 16.43 -1.73 -15.17
CA THR A 186 16.04 -1.70 -13.76
C THR A 186 15.01 -2.78 -13.45
N MET A 187 13.78 -2.60 -13.94
CA MET A 187 12.61 -3.42 -13.62
C MET A 187 12.74 -4.89 -14.06
N PHE A 188 13.43 -5.17 -15.15
CA PHE A 188 13.64 -6.52 -15.66
C PHE A 188 15.06 -7.05 -15.44
N ASP A 189 15.83 -6.41 -14.56
CA ASP A 189 17.11 -7.00 -14.17
C ASP A 189 16.91 -8.41 -13.59
N PRO A 190 17.63 -9.42 -14.07
CA PRO A 190 17.43 -10.80 -13.64
C PRO A 190 17.63 -11.02 -12.12
N GLY A 191 18.54 -10.26 -11.49
CA GLY A 191 18.76 -10.32 -10.05
C GLY A 191 17.59 -9.74 -9.27
N LEU A 192 17.03 -8.62 -9.75
CA LEU A 192 15.86 -8.02 -9.14
C LEU A 192 14.65 -8.94 -9.26
N VAL A 193 14.34 -9.43 -10.46
CA VAL A 193 13.22 -10.35 -10.70
C VAL A 193 13.36 -11.64 -9.89
N ALA A 194 14.56 -12.21 -9.79
CA ALA A 194 14.80 -13.38 -8.96
C ALA A 194 14.56 -13.09 -7.46
N SER A 195 14.97 -11.92 -6.98
CA SER A 195 14.73 -11.48 -5.60
C SER A 195 13.24 -11.24 -5.32
N GLU A 196 12.49 -10.68 -6.26
CA GLU A 196 11.02 -10.51 -6.14
C GLU A 196 10.32 -11.86 -6.01
N ILE A 197 10.64 -12.81 -6.89
CA ILE A 197 10.06 -14.15 -6.86
C ILE A 197 10.39 -14.83 -5.52
N LEU A 198 11.64 -14.77 -5.11
CA LEU A 198 12.08 -15.40 -3.86
C LEU A 198 11.36 -14.79 -2.64
N VAL A 199 11.29 -13.46 -2.56
CA VAL A 199 10.74 -12.78 -1.38
C VAL A 199 9.21 -12.86 -1.37
N PHE A 200 8.54 -12.43 -2.44
CA PHE A 200 7.08 -12.23 -2.43
C PHE A 200 6.29 -13.48 -2.75
N PHE A 201 6.84 -14.40 -3.52
CA PHE A 201 6.13 -15.63 -3.88
C PHE A 201 6.56 -16.85 -3.07
N ILE A 202 7.70 -16.80 -2.36
CA ILE A 202 8.20 -17.91 -1.55
C ILE A 202 8.33 -17.51 -0.07
N ALA A 203 9.19 -16.52 0.26
CA ALA A 203 9.53 -16.23 1.64
C ALA A 203 8.36 -15.65 2.45
N ILE A 204 7.65 -14.65 1.93
CA ILE A 204 6.49 -14.04 2.63
C ILE A 204 5.35 -15.06 2.81
N PRO A 205 4.88 -15.79 1.80
CA PRO A 205 3.88 -16.82 1.98
C PRO A 205 4.32 -17.92 2.98
N PHE A 206 5.59 -18.32 2.94
CA PHE A 206 6.14 -19.28 3.90
C PHE A 206 6.14 -18.72 5.33
N LEU A 207 6.55 -17.47 5.53
CA LEU A 207 6.47 -16.80 6.83
C LEU A 207 5.01 -16.68 7.33
N CYS A 208 4.08 -16.35 6.46
CA CYS A 208 2.67 -16.29 6.81
C CYS A 208 2.15 -17.66 7.26
N TRP A 209 2.51 -18.72 6.55
CA TRP A 209 2.19 -20.08 6.96
C TRP A 209 2.81 -20.44 8.30
N LEU A 210 4.04 -20.02 8.55
CA LEU A 210 4.76 -20.29 9.80
C LEU A 210 4.16 -19.55 11.00
N ILE A 211 3.75 -18.30 10.82
CA ILE A 211 3.22 -17.42 11.88
C ILE A 211 1.72 -17.70 12.14
N HIS A 212 0.98 -18.14 11.12
CA HIS A 212 -0.45 -18.38 11.23
C HIS A 212 -0.78 -19.34 12.39
N PRO A 213 -1.72 -18.98 13.29
CA PRO A 213 -2.09 -19.81 14.42
C PRO A 213 -2.70 -21.15 13.98
N PRO A 214 -2.61 -22.21 14.79
CA PRO A 214 -3.34 -23.46 14.57
C PRO A 214 -4.85 -23.21 14.44
N LYS A 215 -5.56 -24.10 13.72
CA LYS A 215 -7.01 -23.94 13.42
C LYS A 215 -7.88 -23.63 14.66
N ASP A 216 -7.53 -24.20 15.80
CA ASP A 216 -8.28 -24.04 17.06
C ASP A 216 -7.99 -22.72 17.78
N GLN A 217 -6.91 -22.02 17.40
CA GLN A 217 -6.45 -20.77 17.99
C GLN A 217 -6.57 -19.57 17.04
N VAL A 218 -7.20 -19.75 15.88
CA VAL A 218 -7.44 -18.64 14.95
C VAL A 218 -8.41 -17.66 15.62
N PRO A 219 -8.01 -16.38 15.77
CA PRO A 219 -8.87 -15.39 16.40
C PRO A 219 -10.14 -15.16 15.57
N THR A 220 -11.22 -14.85 16.26
CA THR A 220 -12.45 -14.38 15.61
C THR A 220 -12.26 -12.89 15.29
N VAL A 221 -12.68 -12.48 14.11
CA VAL A 221 -12.71 -11.05 13.75
C VAL A 221 -13.69 -10.35 14.67
N ASP A 222 -13.26 -9.25 15.28
CA ASP A 222 -14.08 -8.46 16.19
C ASP A 222 -15.43 -8.10 15.52
N GLN A 223 -16.51 -8.41 16.23
CA GLN A 223 -17.86 -8.20 15.73
C GLN A 223 -18.12 -6.71 15.44
N ALA A 224 -17.56 -5.81 16.26
CA ALA A 224 -17.67 -4.38 16.03
C ALA A 224 -17.03 -3.95 14.70
N ILE A 225 -15.92 -4.57 14.31
CA ILE A 225 -15.25 -4.31 13.01
C ILE A 225 -16.15 -4.82 11.87
N ARG A 226 -16.72 -6.00 11.99
CA ARG A 226 -17.61 -6.60 10.98
C ARG A 226 -18.88 -5.77 10.80
N ASP A 227 -19.50 -5.34 11.90
CA ASP A 227 -20.72 -4.53 11.89
C ASP A 227 -20.46 -3.15 11.28
N ARG A 228 -19.31 -2.54 11.57
CA ARG A 228 -18.89 -1.30 10.94
C ARG A 228 -18.72 -1.46 9.43
N PHE A 229 -18.16 -2.57 8.96
CA PHE A 229 -18.00 -2.82 7.52
C PHE A 229 -19.36 -3.03 6.85
N ARG A 230 -20.28 -3.78 7.48
CA ARG A 230 -21.64 -3.97 6.98
C ARG A 230 -22.41 -2.66 6.90
N ALA A 231 -22.38 -1.85 7.96
CA ALA A 231 -23.04 -0.56 7.97
C ALA A 231 -22.52 0.39 6.86
N GLN A 232 -21.22 0.36 6.58
CA GLN A 232 -20.66 1.13 5.47
C GLN A 232 -21.12 0.62 4.11
N ASP A 233 -21.28 -0.70 3.93
CA ASP A 233 -21.78 -1.28 2.68
C ASP A 233 -23.26 -0.96 2.47
N GLU A 234 -24.06 -1.06 3.51
CA GLU A 234 -25.48 -0.69 3.50
C GLU A 234 -25.66 0.78 3.15
N ALA A 235 -24.90 1.67 3.78
CA ALA A 235 -24.94 3.11 3.47
C ALA A 235 -24.61 3.41 1.98
N VAL A 236 -23.62 2.72 1.42
CA VAL A 236 -23.28 2.87 0.00
C VAL A 236 -24.36 2.28 -0.91
N ASP A 237 -24.94 1.15 -0.53
CA ASP A 237 -26.03 0.53 -1.31
C ASP A 237 -27.32 1.37 -1.25
N GLU A 238 -27.60 2.04 -0.12
CA GLU A 238 -28.70 3.01 0.00
C GLU A 238 -28.49 4.25 -0.87
N LEU A 239 -27.29 4.84 -0.84
CA LEU A 239 -26.95 5.95 -1.73
C LEU A 239 -27.13 5.57 -3.20
N ARG A 240 -26.86 4.32 -3.55
CA ARG A 240 -27.09 3.79 -4.91
C ARG A 240 -28.55 3.62 -5.27
N LYS A 241 -29.35 3.09 -4.35
CA LYS A 241 -30.80 2.92 -4.56
C LYS A 241 -31.50 4.24 -4.74
N ASN A 242 -31.03 5.27 -4.03
CA ASN A 242 -31.57 6.62 -4.08
C ASN A 242 -31.00 7.48 -5.23
N ARG A 243 -30.08 6.93 -6.04
CA ARG A 243 -29.53 7.64 -7.20
C ARG A 243 -30.58 7.80 -8.29
N LYS A 244 -30.73 8.99 -8.81
CA LYS A 244 -31.67 9.29 -9.92
C LYS A 244 -31.39 8.38 -11.11
N PRO A 245 -32.42 7.96 -11.87
CA PRO A 245 -32.21 7.21 -13.10
C PRO A 245 -31.36 8.02 -14.10
N LYS A 246 -30.48 7.31 -14.83
CA LYS A 246 -29.51 7.96 -15.76
C LYS A 246 -30.12 8.96 -16.74
N LYS A 247 -31.42 8.82 -17.07
CA LYS A 247 -32.16 9.72 -17.96
C LYS A 247 -32.43 11.09 -17.33
N GLU A 248 -32.51 11.16 -16.01
CA GLU A 248 -32.87 12.38 -15.24
C GLU A 248 -31.63 13.05 -14.63
N MET A 249 -30.44 12.48 -14.85
CA MET A 249 -29.18 13.04 -14.36
C MET A 249 -28.65 14.12 -15.29
N THR A 250 -28.22 15.24 -14.72
CA THR A 250 -27.42 16.24 -15.41
C THR A 250 -26.05 15.68 -15.83
N PHE A 251 -25.33 16.36 -16.72
CA PHE A 251 -23.99 15.92 -17.15
C PHE A 251 -23.04 15.77 -15.96
N ALA A 252 -23.05 16.71 -15.00
CA ALA A 252 -22.22 16.64 -13.79
C ALA A 252 -22.60 15.42 -12.92
N GLU A 253 -23.90 15.17 -12.68
CA GLU A 253 -24.38 14.01 -11.91
C GLU A 253 -24.13 12.65 -12.60
N ARG A 254 -23.78 12.65 -13.90
CA ARG A 254 -23.38 11.42 -14.62
C ARG A 254 -21.89 11.13 -14.49
N CYS A 255 -21.08 12.15 -14.17
CA CYS A 255 -19.64 12.03 -13.97
C CYS A 255 -19.29 11.63 -12.53
N ASP A 256 -20.19 11.83 -11.56
CA ASP A 256 -20.11 11.33 -10.19
C ASP A 256 -20.57 9.84 -10.11
#